data_e8054f73544e53f40f477db2c03287e1
#
_entry.id   e8054f73544e53f40f477db2c03287e1
#
_cell.length_a   1.000
_cell.length_b   1.000
_cell.length_c   1.000
_cell.angle_alpha   90.00
_cell.angle_beta   90.00
_cell.angle_gamma   90.00
#
_symmetry.space_group_name_H-M   'P 1'
#
loop_
_entity.id
_entity.type
_entity.pdbx_description
1 polymer ?
#
loop_
_entity_poly.entity_id
_entity_poly.type
_entity_poly.pdbx_seq_one_letter_code
_entity_poly.pdbx_strand_id
1 'polypeptide(L)'
;MMQFTSSYFRQVLLALCVAFALSSCVISRENVIVLERQGSFTAGGTVISTPGTFDSIADGAFSPADQSTAGQTLHGDHAFVFYQIPVDARPLPLVFWHGYGQSMKTWQTTPDGREGFQNIFLRQRYPVYLLDQPRRGQAGRSTEPTTISAATNDQLWFGIFRLGVGSELYPGVQFSPEPAALDQFYRQMTPDTGPLNIELNTKAVSALFDTIGPGILVTHSHSGGMGWLTALKNDNIMAIASYEPGSGFVFPEGEVPEPIPYVRGALRASAVSLEEFRRLTEIPIVIYYGDNIPNQPVENPGQDQWRASLTMAKAWRDVVNRRGGDVTLVHLPEVGLTGNTHFPMSDLNNLAVAELLSNWLKEKGLD
;
A
#
# COMPACT_ATOMS: atom_id res chain seq x y z
N MET A 1 10.78 15.23 -78.05
CA MET A 1 9.71 15.54 -77.13
C MET A 1 9.96 14.77 -75.81
N MET A 2 10.05 15.47 -74.76
CA MET A 2 10.74 15.16 -73.49
C MET A 2 10.28 13.88 -72.77
N GLN A 3 11.23 12.98 -72.48
CA GLN A 3 11.13 11.90 -71.48
C GLN A 3 11.85 12.32 -70.19
N PHE A 4 11.27 13.23 -69.46
CA PHE A 4 11.89 13.70 -68.21
C PHE A 4 10.89 13.85 -67.01
N THR A 5 9.98 12.89 -66.74
CA THR A 5 9.01 13.06 -65.67
C THR A 5 8.88 11.86 -64.71
N SER A 6 9.41 10.67 -65.05
CA SER A 6 9.18 9.45 -64.25
C SER A 6 10.17 9.29 -63.09
N SER A 7 11.41 9.78 -63.23
CA SER A 7 12.48 9.59 -62.19
C SER A 7 12.31 10.53 -61.00
N TYR A 8 11.94 11.78 -61.21
CA TYR A 8 11.73 12.77 -60.14
C TYR A 8 10.51 12.43 -59.26
N PHE A 9 9.44 11.93 -59.87
CA PHE A 9 8.24 11.53 -59.11
C PHE A 9 8.50 10.32 -58.19
N ARG A 10 9.32 9.35 -58.62
CA ARG A 10 9.72 8.20 -57.79
C ARG A 10 10.65 8.62 -56.65
N GLN A 11 11.57 9.55 -56.86
CA GLN A 11 12.46 10.04 -55.79
C GLN A 11 11.74 10.88 -54.74
N VAL A 12 10.75 11.69 -55.15
CA VAL A 12 9.92 12.47 -54.22
C VAL A 12 8.98 11.56 -53.44
N LEU A 13 8.40 10.50 -54.05
CA LEU A 13 7.58 9.53 -53.35
C LEU A 13 8.39 8.71 -52.33
N LEU A 14 9.64 8.31 -52.67
CA LEU A 14 10.51 7.59 -51.76
C LEU A 14 10.95 8.48 -50.57
N ALA A 15 11.25 9.75 -50.80
CA ALA A 15 11.58 10.71 -49.77
C ALA A 15 10.42 10.98 -48.81
N LEU A 16 9.17 11.07 -49.32
CA LEU A 16 7.96 11.21 -48.52
C LEU A 16 7.66 9.95 -47.69
N CYS A 17 7.84 8.74 -48.23
CA CYS A 17 7.67 7.48 -47.51
C CYS A 17 8.71 7.30 -46.39
N VAL A 18 9.97 7.71 -46.60
CA VAL A 18 11.01 7.66 -45.57
C VAL A 18 10.75 8.71 -44.48
N ALA A 19 10.26 9.90 -44.83
CA ALA A 19 9.87 10.91 -43.86
C ALA A 19 8.66 10.48 -43.01
N PHE A 20 7.68 9.77 -43.62
CA PHE A 20 6.53 9.20 -42.85
C PHE A 20 6.92 8.01 -42.00
N ALA A 21 7.88 7.17 -42.41
CA ALA A 21 8.37 6.04 -41.63
C ALA A 21 9.23 6.48 -40.43
N LEU A 22 9.85 7.65 -40.48
CA LEU A 22 10.60 8.24 -39.36
C LEU A 22 9.71 8.99 -38.35
N SER A 23 8.48 9.35 -38.75
CA SER A 23 7.53 10.05 -37.88
C SER A 23 6.72 9.11 -36.96
N SER A 24 6.77 7.80 -37.16
CA SER A 24 5.88 6.84 -36.48
C SER A 24 6.51 6.14 -35.27
N CYS A 25 7.69 6.56 -34.79
CA CYS A 25 8.32 6.00 -33.57
C CYS A 25 9.00 7.06 -32.70
N VAL A 26 8.42 8.24 -32.58
CA VAL A 26 8.71 9.07 -31.41
C VAL A 26 7.75 8.63 -30.31
N ILE A 27 8.10 7.54 -29.61
CA ILE A 27 7.57 7.32 -28.29
C ILE A 27 7.93 8.59 -27.51
N SER A 28 6.92 9.39 -27.17
CA SER A 28 7.11 10.56 -26.32
C SER A 28 7.88 10.09 -25.08
N ARG A 29 9.10 10.58 -24.86
CA ARG A 29 9.90 10.21 -23.68
C ARG A 29 9.18 10.53 -22.37
N GLU A 30 8.17 11.38 -22.42
CA GLU A 30 7.31 11.74 -21.29
C GLU A 30 6.49 10.55 -20.73
N ASN A 31 6.24 9.51 -21.54
CA ASN A 31 5.48 8.33 -21.14
C ASN A 31 6.33 7.11 -20.78
N VAL A 32 7.66 7.22 -20.84
CA VAL A 32 8.56 6.11 -20.52
C VAL A 32 9.07 6.26 -19.09
N ILE A 33 8.95 5.18 -18.29
CA ILE A 33 9.64 5.07 -16.99
C ILE A 33 10.99 4.40 -17.26
N VAL A 34 12.08 5.12 -17.00
CA VAL A 34 13.44 4.59 -17.13
C VAL A 34 13.94 4.22 -15.75
N LEU A 35 14.25 2.96 -15.55
CA LEU A 35 14.76 2.44 -14.29
C LEU A 35 16.29 2.31 -14.34
N GLU A 36 16.97 2.75 -13.30
CA GLU A 36 18.38 2.43 -13.05
C GLU A 36 18.52 0.95 -12.64
N ARG A 37 17.63 0.49 -11.74
CA ARG A 37 17.58 -0.90 -11.27
C ARG A 37 16.22 -1.26 -10.69
N GLN A 38 15.96 -2.56 -10.66
CA GLN A 38 14.83 -3.18 -9.95
C GLN A 38 15.25 -4.53 -9.40
N GLY A 39 14.50 -5.04 -8.44
CA GLY A 39 14.74 -6.35 -7.85
C GLY A 39 13.78 -6.67 -6.72
N SER A 40 14.09 -7.74 -5.99
CA SER A 40 13.34 -8.12 -4.80
C SER A 40 14.27 -8.72 -3.76
N PHE A 41 13.84 -8.66 -2.50
CA PHE A 41 14.50 -9.30 -1.37
C PHE A 41 13.50 -9.60 -0.27
N THR A 42 13.92 -10.29 0.77
CA THR A 42 13.11 -10.53 1.97
C THR A 42 13.71 -9.80 3.16
N ALA A 43 12.86 -9.29 4.05
CA ALA A 43 13.28 -8.55 5.23
C ALA A 43 12.69 -9.16 6.52
N GLY A 44 13.49 -9.22 7.56
CA GLY A 44 13.11 -9.87 8.82
C GLY A 44 12.92 -11.38 8.69
N GLY A 45 11.98 -11.89 9.45
CA GLY A 45 11.62 -13.31 9.44
C GLY A 45 12.13 -14.12 10.62
N THR A 46 11.72 -15.38 10.64
CA THR A 46 12.04 -16.35 11.69
C THR A 46 12.63 -17.61 11.06
N VAL A 47 13.63 -18.18 11.71
CA VAL A 47 14.21 -19.48 11.35
C VAL A 47 13.92 -20.47 12.46
N ILE A 48 13.21 -21.53 12.15
CA ILE A 48 12.98 -22.67 13.04
C ILE A 48 13.85 -23.82 12.60
N SER A 49 14.51 -24.50 13.55
CA SER A 49 15.31 -25.70 13.29
C SER A 49 14.73 -26.87 14.08
N THR A 50 14.61 -28.01 13.43
CA THR A 50 14.21 -29.26 14.11
C THR A 50 15.45 -30.03 14.55
N PRO A 51 15.44 -30.65 15.75
CA PRO A 51 16.53 -31.52 16.20
C PRO A 51 16.78 -32.71 15.26
N GLY A 52 17.99 -33.23 15.31
CA GLY A 52 18.37 -34.43 14.53
C GLY A 52 19.31 -34.09 13.37
N THR A 53 19.46 -35.05 12.49
CA THR A 53 20.30 -34.95 11.27
C THR A 53 19.46 -35.32 10.08
N PHE A 54 19.48 -34.48 9.05
CA PHE A 54 18.83 -34.77 7.77
C PHE A 54 19.65 -35.83 6.99
N ASP A 55 19.01 -36.93 6.64
CA ASP A 55 19.60 -37.96 5.78
C ASP A 55 19.16 -37.76 4.33
N SER A 56 20.05 -37.24 3.51
CA SER A 56 19.75 -36.95 2.10
C SER A 56 19.54 -38.19 1.24
N ILE A 57 19.89 -39.39 1.73
CA ILE A 57 19.67 -40.64 1.03
C ILE A 57 18.33 -41.26 1.43
N ALA A 58 18.03 -41.27 2.73
CA ALA A 58 16.76 -41.79 3.24
C ALA A 58 15.59 -40.83 3.01
N ASP A 59 15.83 -39.54 3.22
CA ASP A 59 14.79 -38.47 3.28
C ASP A 59 14.87 -37.48 2.10
N GLY A 60 15.79 -37.69 1.16
CA GLY A 60 16.10 -36.74 0.07
C GLY A 60 15.12 -36.73 -1.11
N ALA A 61 14.01 -37.46 -1.04
CA ALA A 61 12.98 -37.49 -2.06
C ALA A 61 11.68 -36.82 -1.52
N PHE A 62 11.02 -36.02 -2.37
CA PHE A 62 9.74 -35.47 -2.00
C PHE A 62 8.66 -36.53 -1.93
N SER A 63 8.13 -36.79 -0.73
CA SER A 63 6.97 -37.65 -0.49
C SER A 63 5.91 -36.88 0.30
N PRO A 64 4.69 -36.63 -0.26
CA PRO A 64 3.62 -35.99 0.48
C PRO A 64 3.16 -36.75 1.73
N ALA A 65 3.38 -38.08 1.75
CA ALA A 65 2.92 -38.95 2.82
C ALA A 65 3.94 -39.13 3.95
N ASP A 66 5.21 -38.85 3.69
CA ASP A 66 6.29 -39.06 4.66
C ASP A 66 7.33 -37.95 4.48
N GLN A 67 7.25 -36.94 5.36
CA GLN A 67 8.18 -35.82 5.37
C GLN A 67 8.93 -35.79 6.70
N SER A 68 10.10 -36.39 6.73
CA SER A 68 11.01 -36.21 7.85
C SER A 68 11.39 -34.74 7.99
N THR A 69 11.29 -34.22 9.19
CA THR A 69 11.74 -32.84 9.51
C THR A 69 13.06 -32.83 10.28
N ALA A 70 13.62 -34.00 10.59
CA ALA A 70 14.83 -34.14 11.39
C ALA A 70 16.02 -33.38 10.77
N GLY A 71 16.65 -32.51 11.53
CA GLY A 71 17.82 -31.72 11.09
C GLY A 71 17.52 -30.68 10.00
N GLN A 72 16.23 -30.40 9.71
CA GLN A 72 15.83 -29.40 8.72
C GLN A 72 15.51 -28.05 9.34
N THR A 73 15.48 -27.00 8.51
CA THR A 73 15.14 -25.62 8.89
C THR A 73 13.94 -25.11 8.10
N LEU A 74 13.14 -24.27 8.75
CA LEU A 74 12.06 -23.51 8.15
C LEU A 74 12.39 -22.02 8.25
N HIS A 75 12.56 -21.35 7.11
CA HIS A 75 12.66 -19.90 7.00
C HIS A 75 11.29 -19.34 6.63
N GLY A 76 10.65 -18.59 7.54
CA GLY A 76 9.31 -18.04 7.33
C GLY A 76 9.14 -16.68 7.98
N ASP A 77 7.92 -16.17 7.96
CA ASP A 77 7.51 -14.94 8.67
C ASP A 77 8.30 -13.68 8.27
N HIS A 78 8.91 -13.66 7.08
CA HIS A 78 9.59 -12.50 6.50
C HIS A 78 8.60 -11.63 5.70
N ALA A 79 8.91 -10.36 5.50
CA ALA A 79 8.28 -9.55 4.46
C ALA A 79 8.96 -9.85 3.10
N PHE A 80 8.19 -9.86 2.03
CA PHE A 80 8.72 -9.85 0.67
C PHE A 80 8.68 -8.42 0.14
N VAL A 81 9.76 -7.96 -0.45
CA VAL A 81 9.91 -6.58 -0.93
C VAL A 81 10.31 -6.60 -2.40
N PHE A 82 9.52 -5.94 -3.24
CA PHE A 82 9.84 -5.62 -4.62
C PHE A 82 10.18 -4.15 -4.74
N TYR A 83 11.26 -3.80 -5.45
CA TYR A 83 11.67 -2.41 -5.59
C TYR A 83 12.00 -2.03 -7.03
N GLN A 84 11.79 -0.76 -7.32
CA GLN A 84 12.16 -0.10 -8.57
C GLN A 84 12.77 1.27 -8.27
N ILE A 85 13.93 1.55 -8.85
CA ILE A 85 14.66 2.80 -8.67
C ILE A 85 14.76 3.47 -10.04
N PRO A 86 14.14 4.63 -10.24
CA PRO A 86 14.23 5.35 -11.50
C PRO A 86 15.61 6.03 -11.66
N VAL A 87 15.96 6.33 -12.89
CA VAL A 87 17.13 7.18 -13.17
C VAL A 87 16.89 8.58 -12.58
N ASP A 88 17.93 9.22 -12.08
CA ASP A 88 17.87 10.50 -11.38
C ASP A 88 16.87 10.47 -10.20
N ALA A 89 16.90 9.41 -9.42
CA ALA A 89 16.00 9.17 -8.31
C ALA A 89 16.09 10.26 -7.23
N ARG A 90 14.95 10.56 -6.63
CA ARG A 90 14.86 11.36 -5.39
C ARG A 90 15.56 10.64 -4.24
N PRO A 91 16.06 11.37 -3.21
CA PRO A 91 16.86 10.78 -2.15
C PRO A 91 16.08 9.83 -1.24
N LEU A 92 14.78 10.09 -0.99
CA LEU A 92 13.97 9.29 -0.09
C LEU A 92 13.02 8.37 -0.85
N PRO A 93 13.11 7.05 -0.66
CA PRO A 93 12.18 6.09 -1.23
C PRO A 93 10.79 6.16 -0.56
N LEU A 94 9.76 5.80 -1.32
CA LEU A 94 8.44 5.50 -0.82
C LEU A 94 8.30 4.00 -0.60
N VAL A 95 8.01 3.59 0.64
CA VAL A 95 7.78 2.19 1.03
C VAL A 95 6.30 1.98 1.25
N PHE A 96 5.65 1.21 0.38
CA PHE A 96 4.21 1.02 0.36
C PHE A 96 3.79 -0.28 1.07
N TRP A 97 2.97 -0.15 2.09
CA TRP A 97 2.43 -1.23 2.89
C TRP A 97 0.90 -1.31 2.74
N HIS A 98 0.42 -2.45 2.25
CA HIS A 98 -0.99 -2.69 1.95
C HIS A 98 -1.88 -2.87 3.19
N GLY A 99 -3.22 -2.84 2.98
CA GLY A 99 -4.24 -3.08 3.99
C GLY A 99 -4.58 -4.56 4.22
N TYR A 100 -5.59 -4.80 5.05
CA TYR A 100 -6.14 -6.14 5.30
C TYR A 100 -6.77 -6.72 4.03
N GLY A 101 -6.58 -8.02 3.82
CA GLY A 101 -7.08 -8.69 2.62
C GLY A 101 -6.39 -8.26 1.32
N GLN A 102 -5.31 -7.49 1.39
CA GLN A 102 -4.60 -6.96 0.24
C GLN A 102 -3.16 -7.50 0.17
N SER A 103 -2.50 -7.25 -0.94
CA SER A 103 -1.08 -7.46 -1.17
C SER A 103 -0.49 -6.20 -1.83
N MET A 104 0.79 -6.21 -2.15
CA MET A 104 1.43 -5.11 -2.89
C MET A 104 0.71 -4.76 -4.20
N LYS A 105 -0.11 -5.67 -4.75
CA LYS A 105 -0.94 -5.46 -5.94
C LYS A 105 -1.80 -4.21 -5.85
N THR A 106 -2.26 -3.83 -4.64
CA THR A 106 -3.12 -2.66 -4.42
C THR A 106 -2.49 -1.34 -4.86
N TRP A 107 -1.15 -1.28 -4.90
CA TRP A 107 -0.38 -0.10 -5.29
C TRP A 107 0.04 -0.09 -6.78
N GLN A 108 -0.14 -1.22 -7.47
CA GLN A 108 0.31 -1.42 -8.86
C GLN A 108 -0.74 -0.89 -9.85
N THR A 109 -1.40 -1.80 -10.56
CA THR A 109 -2.45 -1.45 -11.52
C THR A 109 -3.79 -1.38 -10.80
N THR A 110 -4.56 -0.32 -11.03
CA THR A 110 -5.93 -0.19 -10.50
C THR A 110 -6.85 -1.29 -11.03
N PRO A 111 -7.98 -1.60 -10.37
CA PRO A 111 -8.91 -2.64 -10.82
C PRO A 111 -9.45 -2.41 -12.24
N ASP A 112 -9.54 -1.17 -12.69
CA ASP A 112 -9.98 -0.79 -14.05
C ASP A 112 -8.82 -0.65 -15.06
N GLY A 113 -7.60 -1.08 -14.68
CA GLY A 113 -6.45 -1.20 -15.58
C GLY A 113 -5.58 0.06 -15.74
N ARG A 114 -5.88 1.15 -15.03
CA ARG A 114 -5.04 2.35 -15.03
C ARG A 114 -3.77 2.18 -14.18
N GLU A 115 -2.84 3.12 -14.29
CA GLU A 115 -1.66 3.17 -13.42
C GLU A 115 -2.05 3.44 -11.97
N GLY A 116 -1.51 2.63 -11.05
CA GLY A 116 -1.56 2.87 -9.62
C GLY A 116 -0.37 3.69 -9.13
N PHE A 117 -0.28 3.86 -7.82
CA PHE A 117 0.73 4.71 -7.18
C PHE A 117 2.16 4.30 -7.50
N GLN A 118 2.44 3.01 -7.71
CA GLN A 118 3.77 2.55 -8.14
C GLN A 118 4.27 3.35 -9.35
N ASN A 119 3.53 3.34 -10.45
CA ASN A 119 3.95 4.01 -11.68
C ASN A 119 3.87 5.54 -11.56
N ILE A 120 2.85 6.06 -10.88
CA ILE A 120 2.67 7.50 -10.68
C ILE A 120 3.90 8.09 -9.96
N PHE A 121 4.37 7.47 -8.89
CA PHE A 121 5.53 7.97 -8.14
C PHE A 121 6.88 7.66 -8.81
N LEU A 122 6.98 6.55 -9.56
CA LEU A 122 8.16 6.31 -10.41
C LEU A 122 8.33 7.41 -11.49
N ARG A 123 7.23 7.89 -12.09
CA ARG A 123 7.26 9.02 -13.03
C ARG A 123 7.72 10.32 -12.37
N GLN A 124 7.45 10.46 -11.08
CA GLN A 124 7.93 11.58 -10.25
C GLN A 124 9.34 11.35 -9.70
N ARG A 125 10.02 10.27 -10.13
CA ARG A 125 11.38 9.88 -9.76
C ARG A 125 11.57 9.45 -8.30
N TYR A 126 10.51 9.05 -7.59
CA TYR A 126 10.68 8.38 -6.31
C TYR A 126 11.12 6.93 -6.50
N PRO A 127 12.15 6.45 -5.78
CA PRO A 127 12.33 5.02 -5.60
C PRO A 127 11.09 4.43 -4.93
N VAL A 128 10.59 3.33 -5.46
CA VAL A 128 9.37 2.68 -4.97
C VAL A 128 9.70 1.30 -4.44
N TYR A 129 9.31 1.03 -3.21
CA TYR A 129 9.38 -0.27 -2.57
C TYR A 129 7.97 -0.72 -2.24
N LEU A 130 7.55 -1.85 -2.79
CA LEU A 130 6.26 -2.47 -2.51
C LEU A 130 6.50 -3.69 -1.64
N LEU A 131 5.78 -3.83 -0.54
CA LEU A 131 5.96 -5.00 0.31
C LEU A 131 4.68 -5.83 0.43
N ASP A 132 4.85 -7.15 0.49
CA ASP A 132 3.90 -8.06 1.09
C ASP A 132 4.35 -8.32 2.52
N GLN A 133 3.45 -8.06 3.48
CA GLN A 133 3.74 -8.31 4.88
C GLN A 133 3.88 -9.79 5.18
N PRO A 134 4.58 -10.19 6.26
CA PRO A 134 4.64 -11.57 6.70
C PRO A 134 3.29 -12.28 6.67
N ARG A 135 3.30 -13.52 6.18
CA ARG A 135 2.11 -14.39 6.08
C ARG A 135 1.07 -13.90 5.08
N ARG A 136 1.51 -13.16 4.04
CA ARG A 136 0.61 -12.67 3.00
C ARG A 136 1.29 -12.60 1.64
N GLY A 137 0.54 -12.84 0.56
CA GLY A 137 1.01 -12.73 -0.82
C GLY A 137 2.29 -13.54 -1.06
N GLN A 138 3.33 -12.90 -1.61
CA GLN A 138 4.63 -13.55 -1.85
C GLN A 138 5.43 -13.84 -0.56
N ALA A 139 5.05 -13.23 0.57
CA ALA A 139 5.58 -13.50 1.90
C ALA A 139 4.78 -14.57 2.66
N GLY A 140 4.11 -15.47 1.93
CA GLY A 140 3.14 -16.42 2.48
C GLY A 140 3.73 -17.57 3.30
N ARG A 141 5.05 -17.73 3.40
CA ARG A 141 5.65 -18.81 4.20
C ARG A 141 5.60 -18.50 5.69
N SER A 142 4.66 -19.16 6.40
CA SER A 142 4.45 -18.99 7.84
C SER A 142 5.26 -20.01 8.66
N THR A 143 5.69 -19.64 9.85
CA THR A 143 6.22 -20.57 10.86
C THR A 143 5.13 -21.12 11.79
N GLU A 144 3.89 -20.62 11.66
CA GLU A 144 2.71 -21.04 12.38
C GLU A 144 1.74 -21.77 11.47
N PRO A 145 1.17 -22.89 11.92
CA PRO A 145 0.17 -23.58 11.12
C PRO A 145 -1.12 -22.76 11.01
N THR A 146 -1.77 -22.84 9.85
CA THR A 146 -3.09 -22.24 9.64
C THR A 146 -3.89 -23.04 8.61
N THR A 147 -5.20 -22.86 8.63
CA THR A 147 -6.10 -23.36 7.59
C THR A 147 -6.65 -22.16 6.82
N ILE A 148 -6.43 -22.14 5.51
CA ILE A 148 -7.04 -21.16 4.62
C ILE A 148 -8.38 -21.72 4.16
N SER A 149 -9.47 -21.11 4.64
CA SER A 149 -10.83 -21.51 4.25
C SER A 149 -11.32 -20.62 3.11
N ALA A 150 -11.99 -21.24 2.13
CA ALA A 150 -12.75 -20.49 1.15
C ALA A 150 -13.93 -19.78 1.84
N ALA A 151 -14.03 -18.48 1.70
CA ALA A 151 -15.08 -17.67 2.29
C ALA A 151 -15.72 -16.77 1.21
N THR A 152 -17.07 -16.80 1.14
CA THR A 152 -17.84 -15.93 0.26
C THR A 152 -18.14 -14.63 1.01
N ASN A 153 -17.30 -13.62 0.84
CA ASN A 153 -17.38 -12.34 1.59
C ASN A 153 -17.18 -11.07 0.74
N ASP A 154 -17.30 -11.18 -0.58
CA ASP A 154 -17.12 -10.05 -1.49
C ASP A 154 -18.09 -8.89 -1.18
N GLN A 155 -19.35 -9.19 -0.90
CA GLN A 155 -20.38 -8.20 -0.58
C GLN A 155 -20.10 -7.51 0.77
N LEU A 156 -19.48 -8.21 1.72
CA LEU A 156 -19.00 -7.60 2.97
C LEU A 156 -17.94 -6.53 2.66
N TRP A 157 -16.95 -6.85 1.83
CA TRP A 157 -15.91 -5.92 1.44
C TRP A 157 -16.44 -4.76 0.61
N PHE A 158 -17.41 -4.99 -0.28
CA PHE A 158 -18.09 -3.94 -1.03
C PHE A 158 -18.63 -2.84 -0.11
N GLY A 159 -19.37 -3.25 0.94
CA GLY A 159 -19.97 -2.32 1.91
C GLY A 159 -18.92 -1.67 2.84
N ILE A 160 -18.01 -2.47 3.43
CA ILE A 160 -16.98 -1.98 4.36
C ILE A 160 -16.03 -1.02 3.67
N PHE A 161 -15.67 -1.28 2.42
CA PHE A 161 -14.77 -0.42 1.67
C PHE A 161 -15.46 0.77 1.00
N ARG A 162 -16.72 0.98 1.32
CA ARG A 162 -17.52 2.13 0.89
C ARG A 162 -17.61 2.31 -0.64
N LEU A 163 -17.71 1.19 -1.38
CA LEU A 163 -18.05 1.25 -2.80
C LEU A 163 -19.54 1.60 -2.96
N GLY A 164 -20.39 1.06 -2.08
CA GLY A 164 -21.82 1.24 -2.15
C GLY A 164 -22.60 0.52 -1.04
N VAL A 165 -23.88 0.27 -1.28
CA VAL A 165 -24.80 -0.46 -0.37
C VAL A 165 -25.46 -1.60 -1.13
N GLY A 166 -25.48 -2.78 -0.56
CA GLY A 166 -25.98 -3.99 -1.23
C GLY A 166 -25.13 -4.33 -2.45
N SER A 167 -25.65 -4.11 -3.65
CA SER A 167 -24.95 -4.24 -4.94
C SER A 167 -24.82 -2.91 -5.68
N GLU A 168 -25.37 -1.83 -5.12
CA GLU A 168 -25.45 -0.53 -5.77
C GLU A 168 -24.29 0.37 -5.33
N LEU A 169 -23.57 0.92 -6.30
CA LEU A 169 -22.51 1.90 -6.05
C LEU A 169 -23.08 3.19 -5.47
N TYR A 170 -22.33 3.86 -4.59
CA TYR A 170 -22.74 5.19 -4.13
C TYR A 170 -22.80 6.19 -5.29
N PRO A 171 -23.75 7.12 -5.30
CA PRO A 171 -23.77 8.20 -6.29
C PRO A 171 -22.47 8.99 -6.28
N GLY A 172 -21.82 9.12 -7.45
CA GLY A 172 -20.59 9.86 -7.60
C GLY A 172 -19.33 9.18 -7.03
N VAL A 173 -19.41 7.90 -6.64
CA VAL A 173 -18.25 7.14 -6.18
C VAL A 173 -17.16 7.11 -7.26
N GLN A 174 -15.92 7.24 -6.83
CA GLN A 174 -14.75 7.23 -7.72
C GLN A 174 -14.26 5.81 -8.03
N PHE A 175 -15.17 4.86 -8.13
CA PHE A 175 -14.91 3.50 -8.56
C PHE A 175 -15.51 3.26 -9.95
N SER A 176 -14.81 2.50 -10.79
CA SER A 176 -15.32 2.20 -12.13
C SER A 176 -16.61 1.38 -12.07
N PRO A 177 -17.69 1.77 -12.76
CA PRO A 177 -18.94 1.03 -12.80
C PRO A 177 -18.86 -0.23 -13.67
N GLU A 178 -17.76 -0.44 -14.39
CA GLU A 178 -17.58 -1.59 -15.27
C GLU A 178 -17.49 -2.89 -14.47
N PRO A 179 -18.28 -3.93 -14.80
CA PRO A 179 -18.25 -5.21 -14.08
C PRO A 179 -16.86 -5.85 -14.00
N ALA A 180 -16.04 -5.67 -15.04
CA ALA A 180 -14.67 -6.16 -15.06
C ALA A 180 -13.77 -5.52 -14.00
N ALA A 181 -13.99 -4.26 -13.65
CA ALA A 181 -13.25 -3.58 -12.58
C ALA A 181 -13.62 -4.17 -11.21
N LEU A 182 -14.90 -4.43 -10.97
CA LEU A 182 -15.35 -5.05 -9.72
C LEU A 182 -14.83 -6.49 -9.60
N ASP A 183 -14.83 -7.28 -10.68
CA ASP A 183 -14.22 -8.61 -10.72
C ASP A 183 -12.72 -8.57 -10.38
N GLN A 184 -11.97 -7.64 -10.97
CA GLN A 184 -10.56 -7.46 -10.66
C GLN A 184 -10.33 -6.98 -9.21
N PHE A 185 -11.20 -6.15 -8.68
CA PHE A 185 -11.15 -5.71 -7.28
C PHE A 185 -11.30 -6.88 -6.31
N TYR A 186 -12.27 -7.76 -6.52
CA TYR A 186 -12.46 -8.95 -5.68
C TYR A 186 -11.31 -9.95 -5.83
N ARG A 187 -10.78 -10.15 -7.03
CA ARG A 187 -9.67 -11.08 -7.29
C ARG A 187 -8.34 -10.65 -6.69
N GLN A 188 -8.16 -9.40 -6.33
CA GLN A 188 -6.95 -8.95 -5.63
C GLN A 188 -6.95 -9.28 -4.13
N MET A 189 -8.10 -9.73 -3.58
CA MET A 189 -8.19 -10.12 -2.17
C MET A 189 -7.27 -11.31 -1.90
N THR A 190 -6.39 -11.15 -0.91
CA THR A 190 -5.30 -12.08 -0.61
C THR A 190 -5.46 -12.58 0.82
N PRO A 191 -5.52 -13.92 1.05
CA PRO A 191 -5.68 -14.50 2.37
C PRO A 191 -4.39 -14.39 3.19
N ASP A 192 -4.53 -14.43 4.52
CA ASP A 192 -3.41 -14.69 5.43
C ASP A 192 -3.07 -16.19 5.44
N THR A 193 -1.79 -16.50 5.47
CA THR A 193 -1.25 -17.87 5.56
C THR A 193 -0.77 -18.22 6.98
N GLY A 194 -1.16 -17.43 7.94
CA GLY A 194 -0.89 -17.60 9.36
C GLY A 194 -1.63 -16.55 10.20
N PRO A 195 -1.67 -16.69 11.52
CA PRO A 195 -2.33 -15.71 12.38
C PRO A 195 -1.66 -14.35 12.31
N LEU A 196 -2.46 -13.29 12.42
CA LEU A 196 -1.93 -11.93 12.52
C LEU A 196 -1.03 -11.79 13.74
N ASN A 197 0.17 -11.29 13.54
CA ASN A 197 1.11 -10.95 14.60
C ASN A 197 1.69 -9.55 14.34
N ILE A 198 1.21 -8.57 15.12
CA ILE A 198 1.58 -7.16 14.95
C ILE A 198 3.08 -6.95 15.17
N GLU A 199 3.66 -7.61 16.17
CA GLU A 199 5.09 -7.48 16.50
C GLU A 199 5.96 -8.02 15.35
N LEU A 200 5.60 -9.18 14.83
CA LEU A 200 6.28 -9.81 13.71
C LEU A 200 6.25 -8.90 12.46
N ASN A 201 5.09 -8.36 12.15
CA ASN A 201 4.92 -7.45 11.01
C ASN A 201 5.75 -6.17 11.17
N THR A 202 5.70 -5.53 12.33
CA THR A 202 6.47 -4.30 12.60
C THR A 202 7.97 -4.55 12.59
N LYS A 203 8.44 -5.69 13.11
CA LYS A 203 9.86 -6.09 13.05
C LYS A 203 10.34 -6.32 11.62
N ALA A 204 9.53 -6.97 10.79
CA ALA A 204 9.89 -7.22 9.39
C ALA A 204 9.99 -5.91 8.58
N VAL A 205 9.06 -4.97 8.79
CA VAL A 205 9.13 -3.66 8.12
C VAL A 205 10.26 -2.79 8.70
N SER A 206 10.54 -2.86 10.00
CA SER A 206 11.74 -2.22 10.57
C SER A 206 13.02 -2.75 9.92
N ALA A 207 13.18 -4.08 9.80
CA ALA A 207 14.33 -4.69 9.13
C ALA A 207 14.46 -4.28 7.65
N LEU A 208 13.33 -3.99 6.97
CA LEU A 208 13.36 -3.40 5.63
C LEU A 208 14.05 -2.02 5.68
N PHE A 209 13.63 -1.12 6.58
CA PHE A 209 14.25 0.20 6.71
C PHE A 209 15.71 0.12 7.19
N ASP A 210 16.09 -0.87 7.99
CA ASP A 210 17.49 -1.11 8.34
C ASP A 210 18.33 -1.49 7.10
N THR A 211 17.69 -2.16 6.13
CA THR A 211 18.35 -2.58 4.89
C THR A 211 18.50 -1.44 3.88
N ILE A 212 17.45 -0.60 3.72
CA ILE A 212 17.42 0.43 2.68
C ILE A 212 17.86 1.81 3.16
N GLY A 213 17.92 2.03 4.49
CA GLY A 213 18.17 3.33 5.11
C GLY A 213 16.95 4.23 5.16
N PRO A 214 17.14 5.56 5.28
CA PRO A 214 16.06 6.53 5.42
C PRO A 214 15.03 6.49 4.28
N GLY A 215 13.74 6.55 4.62
CA GLY A 215 12.65 6.53 3.66
C GLY A 215 11.32 6.97 4.25
N ILE A 216 10.30 7.03 3.42
CA ILE A 216 8.95 7.46 3.75
C ILE A 216 8.04 6.22 3.76
N LEU A 217 7.37 5.97 4.87
CA LEU A 217 6.43 4.86 5.00
C LEU A 217 5.04 5.28 4.54
N VAL A 218 4.50 4.59 3.54
CA VAL A 218 3.14 4.78 3.04
C VAL A 218 2.29 3.58 3.44
N THR A 219 1.27 3.79 4.26
CA THR A 219 0.41 2.73 4.80
C THR A 219 -1.02 2.85 4.29
N HIS A 220 -1.75 1.74 4.30
CA HIS A 220 -3.17 1.72 3.99
C HIS A 220 -3.94 0.90 5.03
N SER A 221 -5.04 1.47 5.54
CA SER A 221 -6.02 0.76 6.36
C SER A 221 -5.39 0.08 7.59
N HIS A 222 -5.40 -1.23 7.59
CA HIS A 222 -4.84 -2.11 8.62
C HIS A 222 -3.36 -1.83 8.95
N SER A 223 -2.53 -1.53 7.95
CA SER A 223 -1.12 -1.23 8.17
C SER A 223 -0.88 0.15 8.82
N GLY A 224 -1.88 1.02 8.91
CA GLY A 224 -1.75 2.32 9.58
C GLY A 224 -1.27 2.19 11.02
N GLY A 225 -1.99 1.40 11.84
CA GLY A 225 -1.61 1.15 13.23
C GLY A 225 -0.24 0.49 13.39
N MET A 226 0.10 -0.45 12.51
CA MET A 226 1.42 -1.08 12.49
C MET A 226 2.50 -0.10 12.03
N GLY A 227 2.17 0.84 11.16
CA GLY A 227 3.08 1.90 10.72
C GLY A 227 3.52 2.81 11.87
N TRP A 228 2.59 3.22 12.73
CA TRP A 228 2.95 3.98 13.96
C TRP A 228 3.91 3.19 14.83
N LEU A 229 3.59 1.92 15.11
CA LEU A 229 4.42 1.05 15.94
C LEU A 229 5.79 0.75 15.33
N THR A 230 5.90 0.73 14.00
CA THR A 230 7.18 0.58 13.32
C THR A 230 8.04 1.83 13.47
N ALA A 231 7.43 3.02 13.33
CA ALA A 231 8.13 4.29 13.51
C ALA A 231 8.65 4.51 14.93
N LEU A 232 7.97 3.97 15.95
CA LEU A 232 8.48 3.98 17.34
C LEU A 232 9.78 3.20 17.50
N LYS A 233 10.11 2.31 16.56
CA LYS A 233 11.23 1.35 16.67
C LYS A 233 12.35 1.60 15.65
N ASN A 234 12.14 2.52 14.68
CA ASN A 234 13.09 2.69 13.59
C ASN A 234 13.23 4.16 13.15
N ASP A 235 14.41 4.69 13.37
CA ASP A 235 14.74 6.09 13.09
C ASP A 235 14.91 6.38 11.58
N ASN A 236 15.02 5.35 10.74
CA ASN A 236 15.06 5.51 9.28
C ASN A 236 13.69 5.85 8.67
N ILE A 237 12.60 5.80 9.44
CA ILE A 237 11.30 6.29 8.98
C ILE A 237 11.27 7.80 9.15
N MET A 238 11.45 8.52 8.03
CA MET A 238 11.56 9.98 8.00
C MET A 238 10.20 10.69 8.00
N ALA A 239 9.17 10.01 7.52
CA ALA A 239 7.79 10.50 7.47
C ALA A 239 6.81 9.35 7.28
N ILE A 240 5.53 9.58 7.58
CA ILE A 240 4.46 8.62 7.31
C ILE A 240 3.33 9.28 6.53
N ALA A 241 2.90 8.63 5.43
CA ALA A 241 1.66 8.95 4.74
C ALA A 241 0.69 7.77 4.93
N SER A 242 -0.42 7.99 5.63
CA SER A 242 -1.37 6.92 5.97
C SER A 242 -2.71 7.15 5.28
N TYR A 243 -3.09 6.23 4.41
CA TYR A 243 -4.38 6.24 3.75
C TYR A 243 -5.38 5.39 4.56
N GLU A 244 -6.46 6.02 5.01
CA GLU A 244 -7.59 5.33 5.64
C GLU A 244 -7.19 4.43 6.84
N PRO A 245 -6.36 4.86 7.81
CA PRO A 245 -6.03 4.00 8.95
C PRO A 245 -7.28 3.62 9.73
N GLY A 246 -7.56 2.30 9.83
CA GLY A 246 -8.81 1.79 10.41
C GLY A 246 -8.75 1.60 11.92
N SER A 247 -7.56 1.38 12.49
CA SER A 247 -7.36 1.04 13.90
C SER A 247 -5.88 1.13 14.29
N GLY A 248 -5.56 0.71 15.53
CA GLY A 248 -4.18 0.62 16.00
C GLY A 248 -3.57 1.98 16.34
N PHE A 249 -4.38 2.99 16.61
CA PHE A 249 -3.90 4.27 17.12
C PHE A 249 -3.30 4.09 18.52
N VAL A 250 -2.14 4.69 18.73
CA VAL A 250 -1.44 4.68 20.02
C VAL A 250 -1.42 6.07 20.61
N PHE A 251 -1.64 6.15 21.92
CA PHE A 251 -1.64 7.41 22.67
C PHE A 251 -0.65 7.33 23.82
N PRO A 252 -0.17 8.45 24.34
CA PRO A 252 0.61 8.44 25.58
C PRO A 252 -0.22 7.89 26.73
N GLU A 253 0.42 7.20 27.66
CA GLU A 253 -0.21 6.80 28.93
C GLU A 253 -0.91 7.99 29.59
N GLY A 254 -2.15 7.77 30.04
CA GLY A 254 -3.00 8.80 30.64
C GLY A 254 -3.75 9.70 29.65
N GLU A 255 -3.53 9.58 28.33
CA GLU A 255 -4.26 10.35 27.30
C GLU A 255 -5.02 9.47 26.30
N VAL A 256 -5.13 8.17 26.56
CA VAL A 256 -5.93 7.27 25.73
C VAL A 256 -7.40 7.72 25.82
N PRO A 257 -8.05 8.04 24.69
CA PRO A 257 -9.45 8.45 24.72
C PRO A 257 -10.37 7.29 25.08
N GLU A 258 -11.59 7.63 25.52
CA GLU A 258 -12.64 6.65 25.68
C GLU A 258 -12.91 5.91 24.35
N PRO A 259 -13.29 4.62 24.41
CA PRO A 259 -13.63 3.89 23.21
C PRO A 259 -14.73 4.57 22.41
N ILE A 260 -14.52 4.72 21.10
CA ILE A 260 -15.51 5.33 20.21
C ILE A 260 -16.50 4.26 19.73
N PRO A 261 -17.78 4.33 20.17
CA PRO A 261 -18.77 3.34 19.78
C PRO A 261 -19.12 3.43 18.29
N TYR A 262 -19.36 2.28 17.66
CA TYR A 262 -19.97 2.13 16.36
C TYR A 262 -20.93 0.92 16.37
N VAL A 263 -21.75 0.76 15.34
CA VAL A 263 -22.87 -0.22 15.29
C VAL A 263 -22.48 -1.64 15.74
N ARG A 264 -21.27 -2.10 15.48
CA ARG A 264 -20.83 -3.47 15.80
C ARG A 264 -19.81 -3.56 16.94
N GLY A 265 -19.60 -2.50 17.69
CA GLY A 265 -18.66 -2.50 18.79
C GLY A 265 -18.12 -1.12 19.14
N ALA A 266 -16.87 -1.07 19.52
CA ALA A 266 -16.18 0.18 19.83
C ALA A 266 -14.73 0.15 19.36
N LEU A 267 -14.29 1.22 18.72
CA LEU A 267 -12.89 1.41 18.37
C LEU A 267 -12.11 1.84 19.60
N ARG A 268 -11.06 1.09 19.91
CA ARG A 268 -10.17 1.34 21.05
C ARG A 268 -8.79 1.73 20.55
N ALA A 269 -8.16 2.63 21.28
CA ALA A 269 -6.74 2.94 21.14
C ALA A 269 -5.92 2.20 22.21
N SER A 270 -4.60 2.16 22.01
CA SER A 270 -3.66 1.57 22.97
C SER A 270 -2.78 2.64 23.59
N ALA A 271 -2.30 2.38 24.81
CA ALA A 271 -1.29 3.21 25.46
C ALA A 271 0.12 2.80 25.03
N VAL A 272 1.00 3.78 24.91
CA VAL A 272 2.46 3.62 24.87
C VAL A 272 3.09 4.58 25.87
N SER A 273 4.32 4.31 26.30
CA SER A 273 5.02 5.25 27.18
C SER A 273 5.19 6.62 26.51
N LEU A 274 5.27 7.67 27.29
CA LEU A 274 5.49 9.02 26.77
C LEU A 274 6.84 9.12 26.00
N GLU A 275 7.82 8.39 26.44
CA GLU A 275 9.14 8.33 25.79
C GLU A 275 9.03 7.73 24.38
N GLU A 276 8.36 6.59 24.24
CA GLU A 276 8.10 5.98 22.92
C GLU A 276 7.27 6.91 22.04
N PHE A 277 6.17 7.48 22.58
CA PHE A 277 5.28 8.35 21.82
C PHE A 277 5.99 9.57 21.23
N ARG A 278 7.03 10.08 21.88
CA ARG A 278 7.81 11.24 21.43
C ARG A 278 8.30 11.09 19.98
N ARG A 279 8.67 9.88 19.57
CA ARG A 279 9.13 9.64 18.20
C ARG A 279 8.12 10.06 17.13
N LEU A 280 6.81 9.90 17.40
CA LEU A 280 5.74 10.33 16.49
C LEU A 280 5.57 11.87 16.42
N THR A 281 6.16 12.60 17.35
CA THR A 281 6.20 14.07 17.31
C THR A 281 7.42 14.63 16.59
N GLU A 282 8.38 13.79 16.22
CA GLU A 282 9.64 14.17 15.58
C GLU A 282 9.63 14.03 14.05
N ILE A 283 8.59 13.38 13.49
CA ILE A 283 8.45 13.15 12.06
C ILE A 283 7.14 13.76 11.54
N PRO A 284 7.12 14.32 10.34
CA PRO A 284 5.89 14.76 9.73
C PRO A 284 5.02 13.56 9.32
N ILE A 285 3.72 13.68 9.54
CA ILE A 285 2.74 12.63 9.26
C ILE A 285 1.55 13.24 8.52
N VAL A 286 1.09 12.58 7.46
CA VAL A 286 -0.17 12.93 6.80
C VAL A 286 -1.13 11.74 6.80
N ILE A 287 -2.39 12.01 7.09
CA ILE A 287 -3.47 11.03 7.09
C ILE A 287 -4.54 11.47 6.10
N TYR A 288 -4.92 10.57 5.19
CA TYR A 288 -5.98 10.79 4.22
C TYR A 288 -7.19 9.91 4.51
N TYR A 289 -8.38 10.49 4.46
CA TYR A 289 -9.65 9.75 4.49
C TYR A 289 -10.50 10.12 3.28
N GLY A 290 -11.13 9.13 2.66
CA GLY A 290 -12.04 9.28 1.52
C GLY A 290 -13.41 9.81 1.90
N ASP A 291 -14.39 9.55 1.04
CA ASP A 291 -15.76 10.04 1.16
C ASP A 291 -16.73 8.96 1.73
N ASN A 292 -18.00 9.30 1.78
CA ASN A 292 -19.07 8.46 2.33
C ASN A 292 -18.86 8.08 3.80
N ILE A 293 -18.19 8.94 4.57
CA ILE A 293 -18.00 8.82 6.01
C ILE A 293 -18.93 9.81 6.72
N PRO A 294 -19.94 9.33 7.44
CA PRO A 294 -20.92 10.22 8.10
C PRO A 294 -20.32 10.96 9.30
N ASN A 295 -20.90 12.10 9.63
CA ASN A 295 -20.50 12.88 10.80
C ASN A 295 -21.18 12.42 12.11
N GLN A 296 -22.26 11.63 11.98
CA GLN A 296 -23.06 11.11 13.11
C GLN A 296 -23.20 9.60 12.98
N PRO A 297 -23.47 8.88 14.08
CA PRO A 297 -23.75 7.45 14.05
C PRO A 297 -24.86 7.12 13.05
N VAL A 298 -24.65 6.05 12.27
CA VAL A 298 -25.60 5.54 11.28
C VAL A 298 -25.72 4.02 11.40
N GLU A 299 -26.83 3.46 10.90
CA GLU A 299 -27.08 2.02 10.96
C GLU A 299 -26.20 1.20 10.00
N ASN A 300 -25.66 1.82 8.95
CA ASN A 300 -24.74 1.14 8.03
C ASN A 300 -23.42 0.84 8.71
N PRO A 301 -23.07 -0.45 8.95
CA PRO A 301 -21.88 -0.82 9.75
C PRO A 301 -20.57 -0.36 9.13
N GLY A 302 -20.47 -0.40 7.79
CA GLY A 302 -19.26 0.05 7.09
C GLY A 302 -19.02 1.54 7.26
N GLN A 303 -20.06 2.35 7.01
CA GLN A 303 -19.95 3.81 7.18
C GLN A 303 -19.68 4.20 8.64
N ASP A 304 -20.39 3.58 9.60
CA ASP A 304 -20.25 3.92 11.02
C ASP A 304 -18.90 3.52 11.61
N GLN A 305 -18.31 2.43 11.12
CA GLN A 305 -16.95 2.03 11.48
C GLN A 305 -15.94 3.10 11.04
N TRP A 306 -16.07 3.60 9.80
CA TRP A 306 -15.16 4.62 9.27
C TRP A 306 -15.37 5.99 9.91
N ARG A 307 -16.62 6.31 10.34
CA ARG A 307 -16.89 7.46 11.20
C ARG A 307 -16.08 7.38 12.50
N ALA A 308 -16.10 6.23 13.15
CA ALA A 308 -15.33 6.02 14.39
C ALA A 308 -13.82 6.13 14.13
N SER A 309 -13.32 5.58 13.02
CA SER A 309 -11.90 5.65 12.64
C SER A 309 -11.45 7.09 12.36
N LEU A 310 -12.21 7.86 11.60
CA LEU A 310 -11.92 9.28 11.32
C LEU A 310 -11.98 10.12 12.62
N THR A 311 -12.93 9.83 13.52
CA THR A 311 -13.02 10.49 14.82
C THR A 311 -11.78 10.21 15.67
N MET A 312 -11.33 8.95 15.72
CA MET A 312 -10.12 8.57 16.44
C MET A 312 -8.87 9.23 15.83
N ALA A 313 -8.78 9.28 14.51
CA ALA A 313 -7.66 9.92 13.81
C ALA A 313 -7.60 11.43 14.11
N LYS A 314 -8.74 12.12 14.19
CA LYS A 314 -8.81 13.54 14.59
C LYS A 314 -8.28 13.73 16.02
N ALA A 315 -8.74 12.88 16.98
CA ALA A 315 -8.26 12.92 18.36
C ALA A 315 -6.75 12.64 18.46
N TRP A 316 -6.26 11.68 17.68
CA TRP A 316 -4.84 11.31 17.64
C TRP A 316 -3.98 12.45 17.08
N ARG A 317 -4.36 13.04 15.94
CA ARG A 317 -3.70 14.21 15.37
C ARG A 317 -3.59 15.34 16.42
N ASP A 318 -4.68 15.62 17.14
CA ASP A 318 -4.71 16.70 18.12
C ASP A 318 -3.76 16.45 19.30
N VAL A 319 -3.61 15.19 19.72
CA VAL A 319 -2.65 14.79 20.78
C VAL A 319 -1.20 14.93 20.28
N VAL A 320 -0.88 14.42 19.10
CA VAL A 320 0.47 14.52 18.53
C VAL A 320 0.86 16.00 18.36
N ASN A 321 -0.02 16.81 17.75
CA ASN A 321 0.26 18.21 17.46
C ASN A 321 0.36 19.06 18.74
N ARG A 322 -0.49 18.81 19.75
CA ARG A 322 -0.39 19.49 21.06
C ARG A 322 0.93 19.21 21.75
N ARG A 323 1.60 18.10 21.42
CA ARG A 323 2.91 17.72 21.95
C ARG A 323 4.08 18.16 21.07
N GLY A 324 3.82 19.05 20.10
CA GLY A 324 4.82 19.65 19.22
C GLY A 324 5.11 18.85 17.95
N GLY A 325 4.28 17.85 17.63
CA GLY A 325 4.38 17.10 16.38
C GLY A 325 3.74 17.80 15.18
N ASP A 326 3.84 17.19 14.03
CA ASP A 326 3.38 17.71 12.74
C ASP A 326 2.51 16.66 12.02
N VAL A 327 1.25 16.56 12.44
CA VAL A 327 0.25 15.69 11.80
C VAL A 327 -0.76 16.51 11.03
N THR A 328 -0.81 16.30 9.73
CA THR A 328 -1.85 16.80 8.83
C THR A 328 -2.91 15.72 8.62
N LEU A 329 -4.18 16.03 8.80
CA LEU A 329 -5.30 15.14 8.47
C LEU A 329 -6.12 15.79 7.37
N VAL A 330 -6.25 15.07 6.25
CA VAL A 330 -6.99 15.47 5.05
C VAL A 330 -8.20 14.55 4.89
N HIS A 331 -9.39 15.07 5.09
CA HIS A 331 -10.62 14.43 4.65
C HIS A 331 -10.87 14.89 3.22
N LEU A 332 -10.76 14.00 2.25
CA LEU A 332 -10.72 14.34 0.82
C LEU A 332 -11.87 15.23 0.34
N PRO A 333 -13.13 15.05 0.81
CA PRO A 333 -14.21 15.97 0.47
C PRO A 333 -13.97 17.42 0.90
N GLU A 334 -13.23 17.65 2.01
CA GLU A 334 -12.93 19.00 2.51
C GLU A 334 -11.93 19.77 1.61
N VAL A 335 -11.22 19.02 0.73
CA VAL A 335 -10.31 19.61 -0.27
C VAL A 335 -10.83 19.46 -1.71
N GLY A 336 -12.14 19.16 -1.87
CA GLY A 336 -12.82 19.09 -3.16
C GLY A 336 -12.69 17.78 -3.91
N LEU A 337 -12.11 16.72 -3.32
CA LEU A 337 -12.07 15.38 -3.88
C LEU A 337 -13.17 14.53 -3.24
N THR A 338 -14.27 14.34 -3.97
CA THR A 338 -15.45 13.62 -3.49
C THR A 338 -15.60 12.25 -4.12
N GLY A 339 -16.37 11.36 -3.48
CA GLY A 339 -16.68 10.03 -3.96
C GLY A 339 -15.58 9.00 -3.74
N ASN A 340 -14.48 9.34 -3.08
CA ASN A 340 -13.38 8.40 -2.84
C ASN A 340 -13.80 7.27 -1.91
N THR A 341 -13.44 6.05 -2.32
CA THR A 341 -13.68 4.82 -1.58
C THR A 341 -12.65 4.65 -0.46
N HIS A 342 -12.63 3.45 0.14
CA HIS A 342 -11.53 3.05 1.04
C HIS A 342 -10.18 2.88 0.34
N PHE A 343 -10.14 2.94 -0.99
CA PHE A 343 -8.93 2.78 -1.80
C PHE A 343 -8.62 4.04 -2.64
N PRO A 344 -8.36 5.20 -2.02
CA PRO A 344 -8.12 6.45 -2.78
C PRO A 344 -7.00 6.31 -3.82
N MET A 345 -6.02 5.42 -3.56
CA MET A 345 -4.92 5.11 -4.48
C MET A 345 -5.36 4.37 -5.76
N SER A 346 -6.54 3.75 -5.75
CA SER A 346 -7.09 2.97 -6.88
C SER A 346 -8.32 3.63 -7.52
N ASP A 347 -8.88 4.65 -6.89
CA ASP A 347 -10.06 5.36 -7.35
C ASP A 347 -9.82 6.07 -8.68
N LEU A 348 -10.90 6.44 -9.40
CA LEU A 348 -10.84 7.08 -10.72
C LEU A 348 -10.03 8.39 -10.71
N ASN A 349 -10.00 9.08 -9.58
CA ASN A 349 -9.24 10.31 -9.36
C ASN A 349 -7.90 10.10 -8.65
N ASN A 350 -7.32 8.88 -8.71
CA ASN A 350 -6.09 8.53 -7.99
C ASN A 350 -4.89 9.43 -8.31
N LEU A 351 -4.83 10.02 -9.51
CA LEU A 351 -3.80 11.01 -9.86
C LEU A 351 -3.89 12.26 -8.97
N ALA A 352 -5.10 12.79 -8.76
CA ALA A 352 -5.30 13.94 -7.89
C ALA A 352 -4.98 13.60 -6.41
N VAL A 353 -5.29 12.39 -5.97
CA VAL A 353 -4.91 11.91 -4.63
C VAL A 353 -3.39 11.78 -4.49
N ALA A 354 -2.69 11.26 -5.51
CA ALA A 354 -1.22 11.19 -5.53
C ALA A 354 -0.58 12.59 -5.53
N GLU A 355 -1.19 13.55 -6.21
CA GLU A 355 -0.73 14.95 -6.23
C GLU A 355 -0.79 15.60 -4.84
N LEU A 356 -1.83 15.32 -4.04
CA LEU A 356 -1.89 15.78 -2.65
C LEU A 356 -0.68 15.27 -1.84
N LEU A 357 -0.31 13.99 -1.98
CA LEU A 357 0.87 13.46 -1.32
C LEU A 357 2.15 14.12 -1.84
N SER A 358 2.29 14.27 -3.15
CA SER A 358 3.47 14.91 -3.76
C SER A 358 3.66 16.35 -3.28
N ASN A 359 2.57 17.12 -3.20
CA ASN A 359 2.59 18.50 -2.70
C ASN A 359 2.96 18.55 -1.22
N TRP A 360 2.42 17.65 -0.40
CA TRP A 360 2.76 17.55 1.01
C TRP A 360 4.24 17.17 1.22
N LEU A 361 4.77 16.20 0.46
CA LEU A 361 6.19 15.82 0.52
C LEU A 361 7.10 17.00 0.18
N LYS A 362 6.74 17.76 -0.85
CA LYS A 362 7.47 18.98 -1.23
C LYS A 362 7.39 20.06 -0.16
N GLU A 363 6.22 20.28 0.44
CA GLU A 363 6.04 21.23 1.55
C GLU A 363 6.93 20.89 2.75
N LYS A 364 7.10 19.60 3.03
CA LYS A 364 7.94 19.11 4.14
C LYS A 364 9.42 18.98 3.77
N GLY A 365 9.82 19.26 2.53
CA GLY A 365 11.21 19.11 2.07
C GLY A 365 11.67 17.65 2.02
N LEU A 366 10.78 16.75 1.68
CA LEU A 366 11.00 15.30 1.62
C LEU A 366 11.03 14.77 0.16
N ASP A 367 11.06 15.68 -0.80
CA ASP A 367 11.00 15.37 -2.24
C ASP A 367 12.38 15.34 -2.93
#